data_5d1a1ddcdd0358d31b0fe5b4ba32b7c2
#
_entry.id   5d1a1ddcdd0358d31b0fe5b4ba32b7c2
#
_cell.length_a   1.000
_cell.length_b   1.000
_cell.length_c   1.000
_cell.angle_alpha   90.00
_cell.angle_beta   90.00
_cell.angle_gamma   90.00
#
_symmetry.space_group_name_H-M   'P 1'
#
loop_
_entity.id
_entity.type
_entity.pdbx_description
1 polymer ?
#
loop_
_entity_poly.entity_id
_entity_poly.type
_entity_poly.pdbx_seq_one_letter_code
_entity_poly.pdbx_strand_id
1 'polypeptide(L)'
;MGRGKTGNFWKAAAILLGCALLTGCGNTGEVDDYATNIGYEARGSNGTTQVVQSESGSSATTQTAGIPKEEIKVGVLHLSDPAEGSGYTYTHDLGIQGMQQNLGLSDDQIIRKINVNDSDTQETRQAIQECIDEGCNIIFTTSWGYMETTAEMAEEYPDVYFSHGTGYLSDGKNFNNYFGRIYQARYLSGIV
;
A
#
# COMPACT_ATOMS: atom_id res chain seq x y z
N MET A 1 43.51 -43.14 -43.63
CA MET A 1 42.18 -43.69 -43.79
C MET A 1 41.26 -42.90 -42.81
N GLY A 2 40.50 -41.96 -43.14
CA GLY A 2 39.64 -41.69 -44.24
C GLY A 2 38.24 -41.72 -43.80
N ARG A 3 37.53 -40.58 -43.93
CA ARG A 3 36.07 -40.33 -43.96
C ARG A 3 35.46 -40.00 -42.62
N GLY A 4 34.53 -39.05 -42.53
CA GLY A 4 33.89 -38.21 -43.52
C GLY A 4 32.86 -37.37 -42.78
N LYS A 5 32.92 -36.07 -43.04
CA LYS A 5 31.93 -35.11 -42.59
C LYS A 5 30.62 -35.33 -43.35
N THR A 6 29.51 -35.47 -42.67
CA THR A 6 28.23 -35.20 -43.29
C THR A 6 27.47 -34.22 -42.41
N GLY A 7 27.36 -33.01 -42.89
CA GLY A 7 26.50 -31.97 -42.36
C GLY A 7 25.05 -32.29 -42.65
N ASN A 8 24.22 -32.09 -41.68
CA ASN A 8 22.79 -32.04 -41.87
C ASN A 8 22.30 -30.60 -41.72
N PHE A 9 22.24 -29.96 -42.88
CA PHE A 9 21.35 -28.81 -43.11
C PHE A 9 19.91 -29.29 -43.01
N TRP A 10 19.23 -28.94 -41.96
CA TRP A 10 17.77 -29.01 -41.92
C TRP A 10 17.23 -27.61 -41.76
N LYS A 11 16.92 -27.03 -42.89
CA LYS A 11 15.68 -26.41 -43.34
C LYS A 11 14.87 -25.77 -42.26
N ALA A 12 15.04 -24.47 -42.20
CA ALA A 12 14.02 -23.55 -41.70
C ALA A 12 12.73 -23.79 -42.49
N ALA A 13 11.77 -24.43 -41.89
CA ALA A 13 10.38 -24.41 -42.33
C ALA A 13 9.68 -23.27 -41.58
N ALA A 14 9.44 -22.22 -42.32
CA ALA A 14 8.57 -21.15 -41.94
C ALA A 14 7.16 -21.72 -41.75
N ILE A 15 6.68 -21.80 -40.53
CA ILE A 15 5.26 -21.92 -40.23
C ILE A 15 4.75 -20.52 -39.98
N LEU A 16 4.46 -19.84 -41.08
CA LEU A 16 3.53 -18.74 -41.12
C LEU A 16 2.12 -19.35 -41.08
N LEU A 17 1.56 -19.50 -39.90
CA LEU A 17 0.14 -19.77 -39.82
C LEU A 17 -0.47 -19.07 -38.59
N GLY A 18 -1.19 -17.99 -38.83
CA GLY A 18 -2.40 -17.67 -38.10
C GLY A 18 -2.25 -17.01 -36.75
N CYS A 19 -1.59 -15.86 -36.63
CA CYS A 19 -2.03 -14.87 -35.64
C CYS A 19 -3.29 -14.19 -36.18
N ALA A 20 -4.38 -14.92 -36.19
CA ALA A 20 -5.70 -14.33 -36.31
C ALA A 20 -6.06 -13.75 -34.93
N LEU A 21 -6.04 -12.44 -34.87
CA LEU A 21 -7.02 -11.59 -34.19
C LEU A 21 -7.57 -12.15 -32.85
N LEU A 22 -6.79 -12.05 -31.80
CA LEU A 22 -7.33 -11.70 -30.51
C LEU A 22 -6.95 -10.25 -30.25
N THR A 23 -7.73 -9.36 -30.84
CA THR A 23 -7.92 -8.01 -30.34
C THR A 23 -8.59 -8.18 -28.98
N GLY A 24 -7.79 -8.50 -27.95
CA GLY A 24 -8.18 -8.26 -26.60
C GLY A 24 -8.33 -6.74 -26.48
N CYS A 25 -9.54 -6.29 -26.30
CA CYS A 25 -9.83 -4.94 -25.87
C CYS A 25 -9.02 -4.68 -24.62
N GLY A 26 -7.89 -4.00 -24.77
CA GLY A 26 -7.21 -3.37 -23.65
C GLY A 26 -8.10 -2.23 -23.19
N ASN A 27 -8.95 -2.52 -22.23
CA ASN A 27 -9.70 -1.49 -21.53
C ASN A 27 -8.76 -0.81 -20.54
N THR A 28 -8.06 0.21 -21.00
CA THR A 28 -7.20 1.06 -20.17
C THR A 28 -8.01 2.13 -19.41
N GLY A 29 -9.35 1.93 -19.30
CA GLY A 29 -10.28 2.87 -18.69
C GLY A 29 -10.85 2.48 -17.33
N GLU A 30 -10.47 1.33 -16.75
CA GLU A 30 -11.20 0.80 -15.59
C GLU A 30 -10.61 1.12 -14.21
N VAL A 31 -9.49 1.81 -14.12
CA VAL A 31 -8.94 2.17 -12.80
C VAL A 31 -9.70 3.36 -12.21
N ASP A 32 -10.20 4.26 -13.04
CA ASP A 32 -10.94 5.45 -12.59
C ASP A 32 -12.38 5.14 -12.16
N ASP A 33 -13.01 4.10 -12.74
CA ASP A 33 -14.37 3.69 -12.39
C ASP A 33 -14.47 3.01 -11.03
N TYR A 34 -13.39 2.41 -10.53
CA TYR A 34 -13.38 1.78 -9.22
C TYR A 34 -13.35 2.80 -8.08
N ALA A 35 -12.65 3.91 -8.28
CA ALA A 35 -12.56 4.99 -7.30
C ALA A 35 -13.89 5.76 -7.16
N THR A 36 -14.61 5.96 -8.26
CA THR A 36 -15.92 6.63 -8.27
C THR A 36 -17.01 5.81 -7.62
N ASN A 37 -16.99 4.48 -7.75
CA ASN A 37 -17.98 3.59 -7.15
C ASN A 37 -17.86 3.43 -5.63
N ILE A 38 -16.72 3.76 -5.03
CA ILE A 38 -16.53 3.68 -3.58
C ILE A 38 -16.72 5.02 -2.87
N GLY A 39 -17.20 6.05 -3.58
CA GLY A 39 -17.44 7.38 -3.00
C GLY A 39 -16.17 8.14 -2.59
N TYR A 40 -15.01 7.71 -3.08
CA TYR A 40 -13.80 8.49 -3.05
C TYR A 40 -13.77 9.40 -4.27
N GLU A 41 -13.95 10.70 -4.07
CA GLU A 41 -13.58 11.66 -5.09
C GLU A 41 -12.05 11.58 -5.25
N ALA A 42 -11.59 10.89 -6.29
CA ALA A 42 -10.20 10.95 -6.70
C ALA A 42 -9.89 12.41 -7.04
N ARG A 43 -9.19 13.11 -6.17
CA ARG A 43 -8.64 14.43 -6.45
C ARG A 43 -7.66 14.23 -7.60
N GLY A 44 -8.08 14.62 -8.80
CA GLY A 44 -7.27 14.52 -10.00
C GLY A 44 -5.92 15.20 -9.78
N SER A 45 -4.87 14.56 -10.30
CA SER A 45 -3.47 15.00 -10.23
C SER A 45 -3.14 16.29 -10.99
N ASN A 46 -4.14 17.06 -11.40
CA ASN A 46 -3.95 18.38 -12.00
C ASN A 46 -4.48 19.45 -11.03
N GLY A 47 -3.58 19.90 -10.17
CA GLY A 47 -3.81 20.97 -9.22
C GLY A 47 -4.09 22.31 -9.89
N THR A 48 -5.31 22.50 -10.34
CA THR A 48 -5.84 23.84 -10.56
C THR A 48 -6.94 24.05 -9.55
N THR A 49 -6.53 24.50 -8.38
CA THR A 49 -7.46 24.96 -7.34
C THR A 49 -8.10 26.24 -7.85
N GLN A 50 -9.36 26.17 -8.25
CA GLN A 50 -10.18 27.37 -8.35
C GLN A 50 -10.52 27.81 -6.92
N VAL A 51 -9.90 28.93 -6.52
CA VAL A 51 -10.22 29.62 -5.29
C VAL A 51 -11.61 30.22 -5.43
N VAL A 52 -12.59 29.63 -4.77
CA VAL A 52 -13.86 30.30 -4.51
C VAL A 52 -13.58 31.25 -3.35
N GLN A 53 -13.47 32.55 -3.68
CA GLN A 53 -13.46 33.60 -2.67
C GLN A 53 -14.84 33.68 -2.05
N SER A 54 -14.96 33.21 -0.82
CA SER A 54 -15.99 33.65 0.09
C SER A 54 -15.31 34.46 1.18
N GLU A 55 -15.59 35.73 1.18
CA GLU A 55 -15.12 36.70 2.18
C GLU A 55 -15.71 36.41 3.56
N SER A 56 -14.91 36.72 4.56
CA SER A 56 -15.25 37.00 5.95
C SER A 56 -15.13 35.82 6.93
N GLY A 57 -14.06 35.87 7.69
CA GLY A 57 -13.86 35.10 8.93
C GLY A 57 -12.40 34.71 9.12
N SER A 58 -11.60 35.65 9.68
CA SER A 58 -10.23 35.40 10.10
C SER A 58 -10.21 34.29 11.17
N SER A 59 -10.02 33.06 10.72
CA SER A 59 -9.43 31.99 11.52
C SER A 59 -8.14 31.62 10.85
N ALA A 60 -7.02 31.92 11.49
CA ALA A 60 -5.71 31.49 11.07
C ALA A 60 -5.70 29.96 11.07
N THR A 61 -6.00 29.37 9.93
CA THR A 61 -5.73 27.96 9.68
C THR A 61 -4.22 27.84 9.59
N THR A 62 -3.58 27.42 10.66
CA THR A 62 -2.20 26.99 10.63
C THR A 62 -2.17 25.82 9.64
N GLN A 63 -1.75 26.09 8.40
CA GLN A 63 -1.42 25.03 7.46
C GLN A 63 -0.22 24.32 8.07
N THR A 64 -0.45 23.14 8.63
CA THR A 64 0.63 22.26 9.03
C THR A 64 1.41 21.95 7.76
N ALA A 65 2.66 22.38 7.68
CA ALA A 65 3.54 22.03 6.60
C ALA A 65 3.63 20.50 6.58
N GLY A 66 3.37 19.88 5.43
CA GLY A 66 3.53 18.44 5.28
C GLY A 66 4.99 18.02 5.49
N ILE A 67 5.21 16.76 5.76
CA ILE A 67 6.56 16.19 5.89
C ILE A 67 7.22 16.19 4.50
N PRO A 68 8.42 16.77 4.33
CA PRO A 68 9.15 16.68 3.08
C PRO A 68 9.40 15.21 2.70
N LYS A 69 9.38 14.89 1.41
CA LYS A 69 9.53 13.51 0.92
C LYS A 69 10.81 12.84 1.46
N GLU A 70 11.88 13.59 1.54
CA GLU A 70 13.20 13.13 1.97
C GLU A 70 13.23 12.80 3.46
N GLU A 71 12.29 13.33 4.22
CA GLU A 71 12.13 13.11 5.67
C GLU A 71 11.05 12.08 5.99
N ILE A 72 10.29 11.62 4.99
CA ILE A 72 9.30 10.56 5.20
C ILE A 72 10.04 9.26 5.53
N LYS A 73 9.68 8.66 6.67
CA LYS A 73 10.10 7.33 7.04
C LYS A 73 8.92 6.52 7.55
N VAL A 74 8.71 5.37 6.97
CA VAL A 74 7.51 4.56 7.16
C VAL A 74 7.84 3.30 7.93
N GLY A 75 7.17 3.09 9.06
CA GLY A 75 7.16 1.83 9.79
C GLY A 75 5.98 0.96 9.37
N VAL A 76 6.18 -0.35 9.29
CA VAL A 76 5.11 -1.30 9.00
C VAL A 76 5.23 -2.51 9.91
N LEU A 77 4.16 -2.85 10.63
CA LEU A 77 4.08 -4.07 11.43
C LEU A 77 3.31 -5.13 10.66
N HIS A 78 3.90 -6.31 10.54
CA HIS A 78 3.36 -7.49 9.86
C HIS A 78 3.25 -8.70 10.77
N LEU A 79 2.16 -9.48 10.61
CA LEU A 79 1.95 -10.74 11.35
C LEU A 79 2.94 -11.85 10.98
N SER A 80 3.38 -11.88 9.72
CA SER A 80 4.32 -12.87 9.20
C SER A 80 5.31 -12.21 8.25
N ASP A 81 6.20 -13.01 7.66
CA ASP A 81 7.12 -12.51 6.65
C ASP A 81 6.41 -12.35 5.29
N PRO A 82 6.36 -11.16 4.70
CA PRO A 82 5.78 -10.96 3.36
C PRO A 82 6.53 -11.74 2.26
N ALA A 83 7.77 -12.19 2.50
CA ALA A 83 8.54 -13.02 1.58
C ALA A 83 7.91 -14.41 1.34
N GLU A 84 6.92 -14.83 2.15
CA GLU A 84 6.12 -16.04 1.89
C GLU A 84 5.36 -15.96 0.56
N GLY A 85 5.20 -14.76 -0.02
CA GLY A 85 4.72 -14.54 -1.38
C GLY A 85 3.22 -14.74 -1.59
N SER A 86 2.45 -14.92 -0.52
CA SER A 86 0.98 -15.07 -0.57
C SER A 86 0.31 -14.70 0.75
N GLY A 87 -1.00 -14.55 0.72
CA GLY A 87 -1.82 -14.36 1.91
C GLY A 87 -1.93 -12.90 2.36
N TYR A 88 -2.36 -12.74 3.61
CA TYR A 88 -2.75 -11.46 4.19
C TYR A 88 -1.58 -10.47 4.28
N THR A 89 -0.50 -10.86 4.93
CA THR A 89 0.70 -10.03 5.10
C THR A 89 1.31 -9.63 3.76
N TYR A 90 1.45 -10.58 2.83
CA TYR A 90 1.95 -10.32 1.48
C TYR A 90 1.11 -9.26 0.76
N THR A 91 -0.22 -9.36 0.85
CA THR A 91 -1.13 -8.40 0.19
C THR A 91 -0.98 -6.98 0.78
N HIS A 92 -0.82 -6.88 2.10
CA HIS A 92 -0.53 -5.58 2.73
C HIS A 92 0.82 -5.02 2.27
N ASP A 93 1.85 -5.87 2.20
CA ASP A 93 3.18 -5.42 1.77
C ASP A 93 3.21 -5.01 0.29
N LEU A 94 2.42 -5.63 -0.57
CA LEU A 94 2.22 -5.15 -1.95
C LEU A 94 1.67 -3.71 -1.98
N GLY A 95 0.77 -3.37 -1.06
CA GLY A 95 0.29 -1.99 -0.89
C GLY A 95 1.40 -1.02 -0.48
N ILE A 96 2.25 -1.44 0.44
CA ILE A 96 3.43 -0.66 0.87
C ILE A 96 4.42 -0.48 -0.28
N GLN A 97 4.72 -1.54 -1.02
CA GLN A 97 5.57 -1.46 -2.21
C GLN A 97 5.00 -0.51 -3.28
N GLY A 98 3.68 -0.59 -3.52
CA GLY A 98 2.99 0.31 -4.45
C GLY A 98 3.07 1.77 -4.00
N MET A 99 2.87 2.04 -2.72
CA MET A 99 3.06 3.37 -2.12
C MET A 99 4.51 3.85 -2.30
N GLN A 100 5.48 3.01 -1.94
CA GLN A 100 6.91 3.30 -2.08
C GLN A 100 7.27 3.69 -3.52
N GLN A 101 6.83 2.92 -4.50
CA GLN A 101 7.07 3.18 -5.92
C GLN A 101 6.41 4.47 -6.39
N ASN A 102 5.13 4.69 -6.05
CA ASN A 102 4.38 5.86 -6.48
C ASN A 102 4.91 7.17 -5.90
N LEU A 103 5.39 7.13 -4.67
CA LEU A 103 6.01 8.29 -4.00
C LEU A 103 7.51 8.39 -4.31
N GLY A 104 8.12 7.35 -4.88
CA GLY A 104 9.56 7.29 -5.17
C GLY A 104 10.39 7.35 -3.88
N LEU A 105 9.95 6.62 -2.83
CA LEU A 105 10.71 6.47 -1.59
C LEU A 105 11.80 5.42 -1.77
N SER A 106 12.93 5.61 -1.11
CA SER A 106 14.03 4.65 -1.10
C SER A 106 13.78 3.50 -0.10
N ASP A 107 14.53 2.42 -0.22
CA ASP A 107 14.33 1.24 0.65
C ASP A 107 14.61 1.52 2.12
N ASP A 108 15.55 2.41 2.41
CA ASP A 108 15.90 2.83 3.76
C ASP A 108 14.83 3.71 4.44
N GLN A 109 13.86 4.19 3.67
CA GLN A 109 12.69 4.91 4.19
C GLN A 109 11.55 3.97 4.63
N ILE A 110 11.65 2.66 4.39
CA ILE A 110 10.61 1.67 4.74
C ILE A 110 11.15 0.66 5.73
N ILE A 111 10.71 0.76 6.97
CA ILE A 111 11.09 -0.15 8.06
C ILE A 111 9.98 -1.20 8.24
N ARG A 112 10.32 -2.47 8.07
CA ARG A 112 9.38 -3.58 8.26
C ARG A 112 9.70 -4.33 9.54
N LYS A 113 8.72 -4.44 10.42
CA LYS A 113 8.72 -5.34 11.57
C LYS A 113 7.86 -6.55 11.21
N ILE A 114 8.49 -7.69 11.07
CA ILE A 114 7.84 -8.94 10.64
C ILE A 114 7.66 -9.91 11.82
N ASN A 115 6.71 -10.83 11.70
CA ASN A 115 6.40 -11.83 12.72
C ASN A 115 6.01 -11.22 14.08
N VAL A 116 5.38 -10.05 14.08
CA VAL A 116 4.89 -9.40 15.30
C VAL A 116 3.59 -10.09 15.72
N ASN A 117 3.53 -10.59 16.95
CA ASN A 117 2.35 -11.27 17.47
C ASN A 117 1.28 -10.24 17.90
N ASP A 118 0.15 -10.21 17.21
CA ASP A 118 -0.93 -9.27 17.47
C ASP A 118 -1.78 -9.58 18.71
N SER A 119 -1.54 -10.75 19.34
CA SER A 119 -2.12 -11.10 20.63
C SER A 119 -1.23 -10.72 21.81
N ASP A 120 -0.02 -10.22 21.56
CA ASP A 120 0.91 -9.75 22.56
C ASP A 120 1.07 -8.23 22.47
N THR A 121 0.43 -7.52 23.44
CA THR A 121 0.46 -6.05 23.49
C THR A 121 1.87 -5.50 23.77
N GLN A 122 2.70 -6.24 24.49
CA GLN A 122 4.09 -5.85 24.79
C GLN A 122 4.95 -5.92 23.53
N GLU A 123 4.84 -6.99 22.77
CA GLU A 123 5.56 -7.16 21.52
C GLU A 123 5.11 -6.12 20.49
N THR A 124 3.80 -5.88 20.37
CA THR A 124 3.25 -4.83 19.50
C THR A 124 3.78 -3.46 19.87
N ARG A 125 3.74 -3.09 21.17
CA ARG A 125 4.27 -1.81 21.66
C ARG A 125 5.75 -1.66 21.39
N GLN A 126 6.52 -2.72 21.63
CA GLN A 126 7.97 -2.71 21.37
C GLN A 126 8.25 -2.49 19.88
N ALA A 127 7.55 -3.19 18.99
CA ALA A 127 7.74 -3.07 17.54
C ALA A 127 7.39 -1.65 17.04
N ILE A 128 6.34 -1.02 17.58
CA ILE A 128 6.00 0.38 17.29
C ILE A 128 7.10 1.32 17.81
N GLN A 129 7.55 1.11 19.06
CA GLN A 129 8.61 1.91 19.66
C GLN A 129 9.91 1.87 18.85
N GLU A 130 10.29 0.68 18.41
CA GLU A 130 11.47 0.51 17.56
C GLU A 130 11.34 1.28 16.23
N CYS A 131 10.14 1.31 15.61
CA CYS A 131 9.90 2.14 14.44
C CYS A 131 10.07 3.63 14.74
N ILE A 132 9.57 4.09 15.90
CA ILE A 132 9.70 5.48 16.33
C ILE A 132 11.17 5.83 16.58
N ASP A 133 11.89 4.96 17.27
CA ASP A 133 13.33 5.14 17.59
C ASP A 133 14.19 5.17 16.31
N GLU A 134 13.77 4.46 15.27
CA GLU A 134 14.37 4.52 13.95
C GLU A 134 13.98 5.77 13.15
N GLY A 135 13.12 6.64 13.69
CA GLY A 135 12.70 7.91 13.09
C GLY A 135 11.51 7.79 12.15
N CYS A 136 10.72 6.73 12.24
CA CYS A 136 9.48 6.65 11.48
C CYS A 136 8.49 7.72 11.92
N ASN A 137 7.96 8.46 10.96
CA ASN A 137 6.95 9.49 11.17
C ASN A 137 5.56 9.09 10.67
N ILE A 138 5.47 7.94 9.97
CA ILE A 138 4.22 7.28 9.58
C ILE A 138 4.36 5.79 9.91
N ILE A 139 3.42 5.21 10.65
CA ILE A 139 3.45 3.79 11.04
C ILE A 139 2.14 3.11 10.64
N PHE A 140 2.26 2.04 9.85
CA PHE A 140 1.15 1.16 9.49
C PHE A 140 1.13 -0.07 10.38
N THR A 141 0.00 -0.32 11.03
CA THR A 141 -0.24 -1.52 11.85
C THR A 141 -1.33 -2.35 11.17
N THR A 142 -0.99 -3.53 10.66
CA THR A 142 -1.80 -4.22 9.65
C THR A 142 -2.76 -5.27 10.20
N SER A 143 -2.84 -5.50 11.51
CA SER A 143 -3.73 -6.50 12.09
C SER A 143 -4.67 -5.94 13.15
N TRP A 144 -5.84 -6.57 13.26
CA TRP A 144 -6.87 -6.24 14.25
C TRP A 144 -6.32 -6.13 15.68
N GLY A 145 -5.48 -7.09 16.10
CA GLY A 145 -4.96 -7.14 17.46
C GLY A 145 -4.00 -5.99 17.82
N TYR A 146 -3.48 -5.28 16.83
CA TYR A 146 -2.62 -4.09 17.10
C TYR A 146 -3.42 -2.83 17.47
N MET A 147 -4.75 -2.83 17.29
CA MET A 147 -5.57 -1.62 17.31
C MET A 147 -5.45 -0.80 18.58
N GLU A 148 -5.67 -1.43 19.74
CA GLU A 148 -5.67 -0.72 21.03
C GLU A 148 -4.28 -0.19 21.38
N THR A 149 -3.25 -1.01 21.19
CA THR A 149 -1.87 -0.59 21.41
C THR A 149 -1.46 0.54 20.47
N THR A 150 -1.91 0.50 19.21
CA THR A 150 -1.66 1.60 18.26
C THR A 150 -2.34 2.89 18.71
N ALA A 151 -3.57 2.82 19.21
CA ALA A 151 -4.28 3.99 19.72
C ALA A 151 -3.57 4.61 20.94
N GLU A 152 -3.11 3.78 21.89
CA GLU A 152 -2.32 4.24 23.04
C GLU A 152 -1.02 4.93 22.60
N MET A 153 -0.29 4.31 21.65
CA MET A 153 0.95 4.88 21.12
C MET A 153 0.71 6.19 20.37
N ALA A 154 -0.42 6.33 19.69
CA ALA A 154 -0.77 7.57 19.02
C ALA A 154 -1.04 8.73 20.01
N GLU A 155 -1.58 8.44 21.19
CA GLU A 155 -1.72 9.43 22.26
C GLU A 155 -0.37 9.83 22.84
N GLU A 156 0.56 8.88 22.98
CA GLU A 156 1.91 9.13 23.52
C GLU A 156 2.81 9.88 22.54
N TYR A 157 2.62 9.67 21.24
CA TYR A 157 3.46 10.22 20.16
C TYR A 157 2.66 11.07 19.17
N PRO A 158 2.20 12.26 19.55
CA PRO A 158 1.30 13.08 18.74
C PRO A 158 1.93 13.59 17.42
N ASP A 159 3.25 13.55 17.30
CA ASP A 159 3.99 13.96 16.09
C ASP A 159 4.19 12.80 15.09
N VAL A 160 3.80 11.58 15.44
CA VAL A 160 3.85 10.40 14.59
C VAL A 160 2.44 10.07 14.09
N TYR A 161 2.30 9.81 12.79
CA TYR A 161 1.03 9.42 12.20
C TYR A 161 0.87 7.91 12.19
N PHE A 162 -0.28 7.44 12.65
CA PHE A 162 -0.60 6.02 12.71
C PHE A 162 -1.78 5.70 11.78
N SER A 163 -1.64 4.63 11.01
CA SER A 163 -2.68 4.14 10.13
C SER A 163 -2.89 2.64 10.37
N HIS A 164 -4.05 2.32 10.96
CA HIS A 164 -4.38 0.95 11.36
C HIS A 164 -5.27 0.26 10.34
N GLY A 165 -4.91 -0.96 9.95
CA GLY A 165 -5.71 -1.81 9.07
C GLY A 165 -6.72 -2.64 9.86
N THR A 166 -7.94 -2.75 9.35
CA THR A 166 -9.00 -3.65 9.84
C THR A 166 -9.76 -3.27 11.12
N GLY A 167 -9.33 -2.26 11.86
CA GLY A 167 -10.00 -1.82 13.09
C GLY A 167 -11.12 -0.80 12.86
N TYR A 168 -11.49 -0.09 13.91
CA TYR A 168 -12.53 0.94 13.89
C TYR A 168 -12.17 2.19 14.71
N LEU A 169 -11.06 2.16 15.45
CA LEU A 169 -10.63 3.31 16.25
C LEU A 169 -9.95 4.36 15.37
N SER A 170 -10.22 5.62 15.67
CA SER A 170 -9.53 6.78 15.09
C SER A 170 -9.74 7.96 16.03
N ASP A 171 -8.81 8.91 16.05
CA ASP A 171 -8.88 10.09 16.93
C ASP A 171 -9.11 11.40 16.17
N GLY A 172 -9.09 11.36 14.84
CA GLY A 172 -9.22 12.54 13.98
C GLY A 172 -8.03 13.49 14.02
N LYS A 173 -6.90 13.05 14.57
CA LYS A 173 -5.64 13.81 14.66
C LYS A 173 -4.53 13.08 13.91
N ASN A 174 -3.81 12.20 14.61
CA ASN A 174 -2.67 11.43 14.09
C ASN A 174 -2.94 9.92 14.00
N PHE A 175 -4.14 9.46 14.37
CA PHE A 175 -4.53 8.06 14.26
C PHE A 175 -5.77 7.88 13.39
N ASN A 176 -5.62 7.13 12.32
CA ASN A 176 -6.72 6.76 11.44
C ASN A 176 -6.82 5.24 11.25
N ASN A 177 -7.97 4.83 10.71
CA ASN A 177 -8.23 3.44 10.36
C ASN A 177 -8.58 3.33 8.89
N TYR A 178 -8.13 2.26 8.25
CA TYR A 178 -8.55 1.89 6.90
C TYR A 178 -9.08 0.45 6.88
N PHE A 179 -10.19 0.25 6.18
CA PHE A 179 -10.79 -1.07 6.02
C PHE A 179 -11.52 -1.20 4.68
N GLY A 180 -11.12 -2.19 3.89
CA GLY A 180 -11.76 -2.49 2.62
C GLY A 180 -13.14 -3.11 2.81
N ARG A 181 -14.00 -3.02 1.78
CA ARG A 181 -15.33 -3.66 1.74
C ARG A 181 -15.22 -5.18 1.55
N ILE A 182 -14.55 -5.86 2.47
CA ILE A 182 -14.24 -7.29 2.40
C ILE A 182 -15.50 -8.18 2.23
N TYR A 183 -16.67 -7.70 2.68
CA TYR A 183 -17.92 -8.41 2.51
C TYR A 183 -18.28 -8.62 1.01
N GLN A 184 -17.86 -7.73 0.13
CA GLN A 184 -18.07 -7.90 -1.31
C GLN A 184 -17.26 -9.08 -1.86
N ALA A 185 -15.98 -9.16 -1.49
CA ALA A 185 -15.13 -10.28 -1.86
C ALA A 185 -15.63 -11.61 -1.23
N ARG A 186 -16.08 -11.56 0.03
CA ARG A 186 -16.64 -12.74 0.71
C ARG A 186 -17.96 -13.20 0.08
N TYR A 187 -18.79 -12.29 -0.39
CA TYR A 187 -19.99 -12.63 -1.13
C TYR A 187 -19.66 -13.41 -2.41
N LEU A 188 -18.69 -12.92 -3.19
CA LEU A 188 -18.24 -13.59 -4.40
C LEU A 188 -17.66 -14.98 -4.11
N SER A 189 -16.82 -15.11 -3.08
CA SER A 189 -16.24 -16.41 -2.69
C SER A 189 -17.26 -17.41 -2.14
N GLY A 190 -18.43 -16.96 -1.71
CA GLY A 190 -19.52 -17.82 -1.24
C GLY A 190 -20.44 -18.33 -2.37
N ILE A 191 -20.26 -17.86 -3.60
CA ILE A 191 -21.01 -18.30 -4.77
C ILE A 191 -20.29 -19.43 -5.51
N VAL A 192 -18.99 -19.55 -5.33
CA VAL A 192 -18.12 -20.58 -5.94
C VAL A 192 -18.07 -21.82 -5.06
#